data_b209c8cb9d759e7ad5f6688d5ade31ce
#
_entry.id   b209c8cb9d759e7ad5f6688d5ade31ce
#
_cell.length_a   1.000
_cell.length_b   1.000
_cell.length_c   1.000
_cell.angle_alpha   90.00
_cell.angle_beta   90.00
_cell.angle_gamma   90.00
#
_symmetry.space_group_name_H-M   'P 1'
#
loop_
_entity.id
_entity.type
_entity.pdbx_description
1 polymer ?
#
loop_
_entity_poly.entity_id
_entity_poly.type
_entity_poly.pdbx_seq_one_letter_code
_entity_poly.pdbx_strand_id
1 'polypeptide(L)'
;MGADLISPGLRALIVEDETLIAEELRERLSRLGFTIIAAVDSAEEGIAIATRERPDLVLMDIRLKGGKDGVEAAKEIRQQVDVPIVYLTAYSDRATVDRARKTEYDGYILKPFRRDELQSTIEVALQRHAIRAKRKKQ
;
A
#
# COMPACT_ATOMS: atom_id res chain seq x y z
N MET A 1 -17.63 -3.30 -19.16
CA MET A 1 -17.36 -3.63 -18.58
C MET A 1 -16.37 -4.08 -18.11
N GLY A 2 -15.54 -4.02 -18.05
CA GLY A 2 -14.48 -4.69 -17.45
C GLY A 2 -14.83 -5.13 -16.07
N ALA A 3 -14.52 -6.30 -15.74
CA ALA A 3 -14.69 -6.76 -14.38
C ALA A 3 -13.83 -5.90 -13.46
N ASP A 4 -14.39 -5.50 -12.35
CA ASP A 4 -13.62 -4.85 -11.32
C ASP A 4 -12.56 -5.83 -10.82
N LEU A 5 -11.31 -5.39 -10.83
CA LEU A 5 -10.21 -6.21 -10.32
C LEU A 5 -10.17 -6.23 -8.80
N ILE A 6 -10.97 -5.39 -8.18
CA ILE A 6 -11.08 -5.33 -6.72
C ILE A 6 -12.31 -6.12 -6.29
N SER A 7 -12.07 -7.28 -5.71
CA SER A 7 -13.16 -8.10 -5.19
C SER A 7 -13.67 -7.51 -3.88
N PRO A 8 -14.99 -7.53 -3.63
CA PRO A 8 -15.50 -7.04 -2.36
C PRO A 8 -14.94 -7.82 -1.18
N GLY A 9 -14.64 -7.10 -0.12
CA GLY A 9 -14.18 -7.72 1.12
C GLY A 9 -12.68 -7.93 1.22
N LEU A 10 -11.90 -7.53 0.22
CA LEU A 10 -10.45 -7.54 0.38
C LEU A 10 -10.05 -6.62 1.54
N ARG A 11 -9.03 -7.01 2.27
CA ARG A 11 -8.63 -6.34 3.50
C ARG A 11 -7.44 -5.43 3.24
N ALA A 12 -7.54 -4.19 3.67
CA ALA A 12 -6.50 -3.20 3.42
C ALA A 12 -5.95 -2.60 4.70
N LEU A 13 -4.64 -2.42 4.75
CA LEU A 13 -3.94 -1.70 5.80
C LEU A 13 -3.44 -0.39 5.23
N ILE A 14 -3.66 0.70 5.96
CA ILE A 14 -3.18 2.03 5.60
C ILE A 14 -2.13 2.45 6.62
N VAL A 15 -0.95 2.85 6.14
CA VAL A 15 0.12 3.39 6.99
C VAL A 15 0.42 4.79 6.50
N GLU A 16 -0.08 5.78 7.22
CA GLU A 16 -0.04 7.18 6.82
C GLU A 16 -0.10 8.05 8.07
N ASP A 17 0.88 8.94 8.27
CA ASP A 17 0.93 9.75 9.48
C ASP A 17 0.18 11.08 9.38
N GLU A 18 -0.29 11.47 8.20
CA GLU A 18 -1.15 12.65 8.05
C GLU A 18 -2.60 12.23 8.21
N THR A 19 -3.23 12.68 9.29
CA THR A 19 -4.58 12.26 9.66
C THR A 19 -5.60 12.48 8.55
N LEU A 20 -5.57 13.64 7.91
CA LEU A 20 -6.55 13.96 6.86
C LEU A 20 -6.39 13.05 5.65
N ILE A 21 -5.16 12.74 5.28
CA ILE A 21 -4.92 11.83 4.15
C ILE A 21 -5.35 10.42 4.52
N ALA A 22 -5.05 9.98 5.73
CA ALA A 22 -5.46 8.65 6.18
C ALA A 22 -6.99 8.50 6.14
N GLU A 23 -7.71 9.53 6.59
CA GLU A 23 -9.18 9.50 6.55
C GLU A 23 -9.70 9.48 5.13
N GLU A 24 -9.11 10.25 4.23
CA GLU A 24 -9.51 10.24 2.83
C GLU A 24 -9.28 8.88 2.19
N LEU A 25 -8.13 8.26 2.46
CA LEU A 25 -7.83 6.93 1.94
C LEU A 25 -8.81 5.89 2.49
N ARG A 26 -9.10 5.96 3.78
CA ARG A 26 -10.06 5.04 4.41
C ARG A 26 -11.40 5.11 3.70
N GLU A 27 -11.90 6.31 3.46
CA GLU A 27 -13.19 6.49 2.80
C GLU A 27 -13.17 5.97 1.37
N ARG A 28 -12.14 6.32 0.60
CA ARG A 28 -12.05 5.92 -0.79
C ARG A 28 -11.90 4.42 -0.96
N LEU A 29 -11.06 3.80 -0.14
CA LEU A 29 -10.88 2.36 -0.21
C LEU A 29 -12.15 1.62 0.20
N SER A 30 -12.86 2.14 1.20
CA SER A 30 -14.14 1.54 1.59
C SER A 30 -15.13 1.57 0.44
N ARG A 31 -15.18 2.66 -0.31
CA ARG A 31 -16.07 2.77 -1.47
C ARG A 31 -15.69 1.82 -2.59
N LEU A 32 -14.41 1.48 -2.69
CA LEU A 32 -13.93 0.51 -3.67
C LEU A 32 -14.24 -0.94 -3.26
N GLY A 33 -14.72 -1.14 -2.05
CA GLY A 33 -15.08 -2.47 -1.57
C GLY A 33 -14.12 -3.08 -0.57
N PHE A 34 -13.07 -2.36 -0.19
CA PHE A 34 -12.11 -2.87 0.80
C PHE A 34 -12.66 -2.78 2.21
N THR A 35 -12.28 -3.75 3.02
CA THR A 35 -12.45 -3.68 4.47
C THR A 35 -11.16 -3.12 5.04
N ILE A 36 -11.25 -1.98 5.72
CA ILE A 36 -10.07 -1.35 6.29
C ILE A 36 -9.79 -1.98 7.65
N ILE A 37 -8.72 -2.76 7.75
CA ILE A 37 -8.41 -3.44 9.00
C ILE A 37 -7.74 -2.52 10.00
N ALA A 38 -7.00 -1.52 9.52
CA ALA A 38 -6.40 -0.51 10.38
C ALA A 38 -5.88 0.62 9.53
N ALA A 39 -5.80 1.80 10.14
CA ALA A 39 -5.08 2.95 9.58
C ALA A 39 -4.16 3.43 10.70
N VAL A 40 -2.87 3.26 10.53
CA VAL A 40 -1.87 3.53 11.56
C VAL A 40 -0.87 4.58 11.06
N ASP A 41 -0.13 5.17 12.00
CA ASP A 41 0.70 6.33 11.68
C ASP A 41 2.21 6.07 11.81
N SER A 42 2.61 4.84 12.09
CA SER A 42 4.04 4.54 12.22
C SER A 42 4.40 3.26 11.50
N ALA A 43 5.68 3.17 11.11
CA ALA A 43 6.21 1.98 10.47
C ALA A 43 6.07 0.75 11.38
N GLU A 44 6.38 0.91 12.65
CA GLU A 44 6.35 -0.20 13.61
C GLU A 44 4.97 -0.81 13.73
N GLU A 45 3.94 0.04 13.84
CA GLU A 45 2.57 -0.44 13.91
C GLU A 45 2.14 -1.11 12.61
N GLY A 46 2.54 -0.52 11.47
CA GLY A 46 2.24 -1.09 10.16
C GLY A 46 2.83 -2.48 10.00
N ILE A 47 4.10 -2.65 10.38
CA ILE A 47 4.77 -3.94 10.32
C ILE A 47 4.07 -4.97 11.19
N ALA A 48 3.75 -4.59 12.43
CA ALA A 48 3.12 -5.49 13.38
C ALA A 48 1.76 -5.97 12.86
N ILE A 49 0.94 -5.05 12.35
CA ILE A 49 -0.39 -5.40 11.86
C ILE A 49 -0.30 -6.22 10.58
N ALA A 50 0.55 -5.84 9.66
CA ALA A 50 0.70 -6.58 8.39
C ALA A 50 1.13 -8.02 8.67
N THR A 51 2.07 -8.21 9.58
CA THR A 51 2.58 -9.53 9.92
C THR A 51 1.51 -10.39 10.58
N ARG A 52 0.75 -9.82 11.50
CA ARG A 52 -0.27 -10.54 12.25
C ARG A 52 -1.53 -10.81 11.43
N GLU A 53 -2.02 -9.77 10.73
CA GLU A 53 -3.31 -9.82 10.07
C GLU A 53 -3.26 -10.26 8.61
N ARG A 54 -2.11 -10.18 7.99
CA ARG A 54 -1.90 -10.57 6.58
C ARG A 54 -2.95 -9.96 5.65
N PRO A 55 -2.93 -8.62 5.48
CA PRO A 55 -3.91 -7.96 4.62
C PRO A 55 -3.72 -8.32 3.15
N ASP A 56 -4.71 -7.98 2.34
CA ASP A 56 -4.64 -8.19 0.90
C ASP A 56 -3.99 -7.02 0.17
N LEU A 57 -3.83 -5.89 0.86
CA LEU A 57 -3.22 -4.68 0.29
C LEU A 57 -2.66 -3.83 1.42
N VAL A 58 -1.48 -3.26 1.18
CA VAL A 58 -0.90 -2.25 2.09
C VAL A 58 -0.68 -0.97 1.31
N LEU A 59 -1.24 0.13 1.79
CA LEU A 59 -0.88 1.47 1.32
C LEU A 59 0.12 2.04 2.31
N MET A 60 1.30 2.37 1.82
CA MET A 60 2.43 2.74 2.67
C MET A 60 2.98 4.11 2.30
N ASP A 61 2.80 5.09 3.18
CA ASP A 61 3.48 6.37 3.01
C ASP A 61 4.98 6.14 3.14
N ILE A 62 5.74 6.64 2.19
CA ILE A 62 7.19 6.50 2.22
C ILE A 62 7.78 7.32 3.36
N ARG A 63 7.27 8.53 3.55
CA ARG A 63 7.77 9.42 4.61
C ARG A 63 6.92 9.32 5.86
N LEU A 64 7.37 8.48 6.77
CA LEU A 64 6.75 8.34 8.08
C LEU A 64 7.64 9.00 9.13
N LYS A 65 7.02 9.56 10.14
CA LYS A 65 7.74 10.11 11.28
C LYS A 65 8.27 8.97 12.15
N GLY A 66 9.38 9.23 12.81
CA GLY A 66 9.97 8.23 13.68
C GLY A 66 11.23 7.63 13.10
N GLY A 67 11.63 6.47 13.62
CA GLY A 67 12.90 5.87 13.31
C GLY A 67 12.97 5.15 11.97
N LYS A 68 11.84 4.61 11.50
CA LYS A 68 11.76 3.89 10.23
C LYS A 68 10.86 4.60 9.26
N ASP A 69 11.26 4.64 7.99
CA ASP A 69 10.39 5.16 6.94
C ASP A 69 9.62 4.03 6.27
N GLY A 70 8.78 4.40 5.29
CA GLY A 70 7.93 3.42 4.62
C GLY A 70 8.69 2.42 3.77
N VAL A 71 9.85 2.79 3.22
CA VAL A 71 10.66 1.86 2.43
C VAL A 71 11.22 0.76 3.33
N GLU A 72 11.74 1.14 4.49
CA GLU A 72 12.22 0.17 5.47
C GLU A 72 11.10 -0.72 5.98
N ALA A 73 9.94 -0.12 6.25
CA ALA A 73 8.77 -0.88 6.70
C ALA A 73 8.34 -1.90 5.65
N ALA A 74 8.29 -1.50 4.39
CA ALA A 74 7.90 -2.40 3.31
C ALA A 74 8.84 -3.58 3.18
N LYS A 75 10.15 -3.36 3.33
CA LYS A 75 11.13 -4.44 3.31
C LYS A 75 10.86 -5.46 4.41
N GLU A 76 10.63 -4.97 5.62
CA GLU A 76 10.37 -5.87 6.75
C GLU A 76 9.05 -6.64 6.58
N ILE A 77 8.02 -5.97 6.07
CA ILE A 77 6.74 -6.63 5.81
C ILE A 77 6.95 -7.76 4.79
N ARG A 78 7.66 -7.50 3.72
CA ARG A 78 7.86 -8.50 2.67
C ARG A 78 8.69 -9.68 3.11
N GLN A 79 9.51 -9.53 4.13
CA GLN A 79 10.23 -10.66 4.71
C GLN A 79 9.30 -11.62 5.45
N GLN A 80 8.14 -11.12 5.87
CA GLN A 80 7.20 -11.89 6.69
C GLN A 80 5.96 -12.35 5.91
N VAL A 81 5.47 -11.52 5.00
CA VAL A 81 4.23 -11.80 4.30
C VAL A 81 4.35 -11.38 2.84
N ASP A 82 3.66 -12.12 1.97
CA ASP A 82 3.60 -11.81 0.55
C ASP A 82 2.33 -11.02 0.30
N VAL A 83 2.45 -9.70 0.25
CA VAL A 83 1.31 -8.79 0.12
C VAL A 83 1.66 -7.68 -0.87
N PRO A 84 0.69 -7.24 -1.69
CA PRO A 84 0.93 -6.10 -2.56
C PRO A 84 1.07 -4.83 -1.73
N ILE A 85 2.11 -4.06 -2.05
CA ILE A 85 2.40 -2.79 -1.38
C ILE A 85 2.38 -1.68 -2.42
N VAL A 86 1.57 -0.66 -2.15
CA VAL A 86 1.50 0.54 -2.95
C VAL A 86 2.02 1.71 -2.11
N TYR A 87 3.07 2.36 -2.60
CA TYR A 87 3.65 3.50 -1.90
C TYR A 87 2.84 4.78 -2.15
N LEU A 88 2.79 5.63 -1.13
CA LEU A 88 2.29 6.99 -1.24
C LEU A 88 3.48 7.92 -1.10
N THR A 89 3.65 8.87 -2.00
CA THR A 89 4.82 9.73 -1.98
C THR A 89 4.50 11.12 -2.50
N ALA A 90 5.22 12.13 -1.97
CA ALA A 90 5.12 13.49 -2.47
C ALA A 90 5.96 13.61 -3.74
N TYR A 91 5.47 14.39 -4.69
CA TYR A 91 6.13 14.58 -5.98
C TYR A 91 7.57 15.11 -5.84
N SER A 92 7.81 15.94 -4.84
CA SER A 92 9.10 16.59 -4.66
C SER A 92 10.20 15.73 -4.07
N ASP A 93 9.89 14.51 -3.65
CA ASP A 93 10.85 13.68 -2.90
C ASP A 93 11.52 12.64 -3.80
N ARG A 94 12.38 13.11 -4.70
CA ARG A 94 13.01 12.24 -5.69
C ARG A 94 13.97 11.22 -5.10
N ALA A 95 14.76 11.63 -4.12
CA ALA A 95 15.74 10.71 -3.52
C ALA A 95 15.04 9.53 -2.86
N THR A 96 13.95 9.79 -2.16
CA THR A 96 13.18 8.74 -1.51
C THR A 96 12.47 7.85 -2.52
N VAL A 97 11.94 8.44 -3.60
CA VAL A 97 11.32 7.67 -4.68
C VAL A 97 12.34 6.76 -5.34
N ASP A 98 13.56 7.24 -5.55
CA ASP A 98 14.61 6.41 -6.15
C ASP A 98 14.97 5.23 -5.25
N ARG A 99 15.00 5.43 -3.94
CA ARG A 99 15.22 4.34 -3.00
C ARG A 99 14.09 3.31 -3.08
N ALA A 100 12.85 3.79 -3.13
CA ALA A 100 11.69 2.90 -3.21
C ALA A 100 11.71 2.06 -4.49
N ARG A 101 12.14 2.63 -5.60
CA ARG A 101 12.23 1.92 -6.87
C ARG A 101 13.18 0.74 -6.84
N LYS A 102 14.16 0.76 -5.96
CA LYS A 102 15.12 -0.34 -5.81
C LYS A 102 14.56 -1.49 -4.99
N THR A 103 13.39 -1.31 -4.40
CA THR A 103 12.73 -2.36 -3.64
C THR A 103 11.64 -3.00 -4.48
N GLU A 104 11.22 -4.19 -4.08
CA GLU A 104 10.08 -4.82 -4.72
C GLU A 104 8.81 -4.13 -4.23
N TYR A 105 8.04 -3.58 -5.16
CA TYR A 105 6.77 -2.91 -4.85
C TYR A 105 5.80 -3.10 -6.00
N ASP A 106 4.53 -2.84 -5.76
CA ASP A 106 3.50 -3.13 -6.76
C ASP A 106 2.94 -1.89 -7.42
N GLY A 107 3.15 -0.73 -6.82
CA GLY A 107 2.73 0.53 -7.41
C GLY A 107 3.08 1.68 -6.49
N TYR A 108 2.92 2.89 -6.99
CA TYR A 108 3.07 4.09 -6.17
C TYR A 108 2.08 5.15 -6.64
N ILE A 109 1.68 6.01 -5.72
CA ILE A 109 0.73 7.07 -5.96
C ILE A 109 1.35 8.37 -5.48
N LEU A 110 1.35 9.38 -6.35
CA LEU A 110 1.86 10.71 -6.00
C LEU A 110 0.77 11.51 -5.28
N LYS A 111 1.14 12.22 -4.24
CA LYS A 111 0.25 13.13 -3.53
C LYS A 111 0.38 14.53 -4.13
N PRO A 112 -0.72 15.24 -4.31
CA PRO A 112 -2.10 14.83 -4.12
C PRO A 112 -2.57 13.91 -5.24
N PHE A 113 -3.44 12.97 -4.91
CA PHE A 113 -3.91 11.99 -5.87
C PHE A 113 -5.37 12.22 -6.23
N ARG A 114 -5.79 11.69 -7.39
CA ARG A 114 -7.16 11.71 -7.85
C ARG A 114 -7.80 10.34 -7.64
N ARG A 115 -9.14 10.32 -7.62
CA ARG A 115 -9.88 9.08 -7.39
C ARG A 115 -9.54 8.00 -8.40
N ASP A 116 -9.53 8.38 -9.67
CA ASP A 116 -9.28 7.43 -10.76
C ASP A 116 -7.84 6.92 -10.71
N GLU A 117 -6.88 7.77 -10.33
CA GLU A 117 -5.50 7.34 -10.18
C GLU A 117 -5.34 6.32 -9.06
N LEU A 118 -6.01 6.57 -7.93
CA LEU A 118 -5.96 5.66 -6.80
C LEU A 118 -6.51 4.28 -7.20
N GLN A 119 -7.69 4.26 -7.80
CA GLN A 119 -8.32 3.00 -8.20
C GLN A 119 -7.48 2.25 -9.22
N SER A 120 -7.04 2.91 -10.28
CA SER A 120 -6.30 2.21 -11.33
C SER A 120 -4.94 1.70 -10.84
N THR A 121 -4.27 2.47 -9.98
CA THR A 121 -2.99 2.02 -9.43
C THR A 121 -3.19 0.78 -8.56
N ILE A 122 -4.22 0.77 -7.74
CA ILE A 122 -4.51 -0.37 -6.88
C ILE A 122 -4.86 -1.60 -7.74
N GLU A 123 -5.68 -1.43 -8.77
CA GLU A 123 -6.03 -2.55 -9.66
C GLU A 123 -4.80 -3.16 -10.30
N VAL A 124 -3.90 -2.31 -10.81
CA VAL A 124 -2.66 -2.79 -11.42
C VAL A 124 -1.78 -3.49 -10.39
N ALA A 125 -1.71 -2.95 -9.17
CA ALA A 125 -0.89 -3.53 -8.12
C ALA A 125 -1.37 -4.92 -7.74
N LEU A 126 -2.67 -5.10 -7.59
CA LEU A 126 -3.25 -6.41 -7.27
C LEU A 126 -2.97 -7.41 -8.39
N GLN A 127 -3.07 -6.97 -9.63
CA GLN A 127 -2.81 -7.80 -10.80
C GLN A 127 -1.34 -8.24 -10.87
N ARG A 128 -0.43 -7.29 -10.68
CA ARG A 128 1.01 -7.59 -10.67
C ARG A 128 1.37 -8.57 -9.58
N HIS A 129 0.81 -8.38 -8.40
CA HIS A 129 1.07 -9.26 -7.28
C HIS A 129 0.58 -10.68 -7.58
N ALA A 130 -0.63 -10.81 -8.15
CA ALA A 130 -1.18 -12.12 -8.51
C ALA A 130 -0.30 -12.84 -9.52
N ILE A 131 0.23 -12.13 -10.51
CA ILE A 131 1.12 -12.71 -11.51
C ILE A 131 2.41 -13.20 -10.87
N ARG A 132 3.02 -12.39 -10.00
CA ARG A 132 4.25 -12.80 -9.30
C ARG A 132 4.02 -14.01 -8.42
N ALA A 133 2.90 -14.05 -7.73
CA ALA A 133 2.57 -15.18 -6.86
C ALA A 133 2.45 -16.48 -7.64
N LYS A 134 1.86 -16.43 -8.84
CA LYS A 134 1.79 -17.58 -9.72
C LYS A 134 3.17 -18.05 -10.16
N ARG A 135 4.04 -17.11 -10.52
CA ARG A 135 5.40 -17.44 -10.96
C ARG A 135 6.19 -18.12 -9.85
N LYS A 136 6.03 -17.65 -8.62
CA LYS A 136 6.75 -18.23 -7.48
C LYS A 136 6.32 -19.65 -7.16
N LYS A 137 5.10 -20.02 -7.53
CA LYS A 137 4.58 -21.37 -7.29
C LYS A 137 5.03 -22.38 -8.34
N GLN A 138 5.57 -21.89 -9.43
CA GLN A 138 6.13 -22.76 -10.49
C GLN A 138 7.63 -23.03 -10.24
#